data_ba06438a50f0f951e054c0bec03ac154
#
_entry.id   ba06438a50f0f951e054c0bec03ac154
#
_cell.length_a   1.000
_cell.length_b   1.000
_cell.length_c   1.000
_cell.angle_alpha   90.00
_cell.angle_beta   90.00
_cell.angle_gamma   90.00
#
_symmetry.space_group_name_H-M   'P 1'
#
loop_
_entity.id
_entity.type
_entity.pdbx_description
1 polymer ?
#
loop_
_entity_poly.entity_id
_entity_poly.type
_entity_poly.pdbx_seq_one_letter_code
_entity_poly.pdbx_strand_id
1 'polypeptide(L)'
;MARQATDLQLKKHPKQARSRATVDALCDAAARLMEEEGYAAVTTNRVAERAGVGVGSLYEYFPNKQSIVAATLAAALREIVAEVGRSLHEALALPDQPRAGIDHWIRTIIAALEARAGLLRVALSEVPFLGEIPEARGLSQSLEQIVRKGRDKSAAVVRLYDTEASAWLLTSMVWTAMQQIALHRPDHLSRERLVEALVETVLRQLYEAPGLAKMRE
;
A
#
# COMPACT_ATOMS: atom_id res chain seq x y z
N MET A 1 -6.73 3.46 31.73
CA MET A 1 -7.17 2.10 31.40
C MET A 1 -6.29 1.58 30.29
N ALA A 2 -5.51 0.54 30.54
CA ALA A 2 -4.68 -0.11 29.53
C ALA A 2 -5.60 -0.73 28.48
N ARG A 3 -5.48 -0.29 27.22
CA ARG A 3 -6.17 -0.87 26.05
C ARG A 3 -5.63 -2.30 25.90
N GLN A 4 -6.43 -3.32 26.19
CA GLN A 4 -6.04 -4.70 25.90
C GLN A 4 -5.65 -4.76 24.41
N ALA A 5 -4.43 -5.21 24.14
CA ALA A 5 -3.97 -5.39 22.76
C ALA A 5 -4.92 -6.38 22.08
N THR A 6 -5.57 -5.93 21.01
CA THR A 6 -6.47 -6.78 20.23
C THR A 6 -5.63 -7.84 19.53
N ASP A 7 -5.98 -9.12 19.71
CA ASP A 7 -5.30 -10.18 19.00
C ASP A 7 -5.65 -10.12 17.50
N LEU A 8 -4.70 -9.68 16.70
CA LEU A 8 -4.83 -9.52 15.25
C LEU A 8 -4.31 -10.76 14.48
N GLN A 9 -3.80 -11.76 15.19
CA GLN A 9 -3.16 -12.93 14.57
C GLN A 9 -4.15 -14.09 14.36
N LEU A 10 -3.82 -14.95 13.40
CA LEU A 10 -4.50 -16.23 13.26
C LEU A 10 -4.12 -17.15 14.42
N LYS A 11 -5.10 -17.87 14.98
CA LYS A 11 -4.84 -18.93 15.97
C LYS A 11 -4.02 -20.09 15.38
N LYS A 12 -4.24 -20.38 14.09
CA LYS A 12 -3.63 -21.51 13.40
C LYS A 12 -3.33 -21.12 11.95
N HIS A 13 -2.08 -21.31 11.55
CA HIS A 13 -1.69 -21.12 10.14
C HIS A 13 -2.13 -22.33 9.29
N PRO A 14 -2.83 -22.12 8.16
CA PRO A 14 -3.29 -23.21 7.31
C PRO A 14 -2.11 -23.85 6.58
N LYS A 15 -1.89 -25.16 6.77
CA LYS A 15 -0.80 -25.91 6.15
C LYS A 15 -1.23 -26.64 4.88
N GLN A 16 -2.45 -27.14 4.83
CA GLN A 16 -3.00 -27.91 3.73
C GLN A 16 -3.76 -27.04 2.75
N ALA A 17 -3.87 -27.46 1.48
CA ALA A 17 -4.59 -26.73 0.44
C ALA A 17 -6.05 -26.43 0.83
N ARG A 18 -6.77 -27.40 1.40
CA ARG A 18 -8.15 -27.22 1.86
C ARG A 18 -8.27 -26.15 2.95
N SER A 19 -7.37 -26.15 3.91
CA SER A 19 -7.40 -25.15 5.00
C SER A 19 -7.00 -23.76 4.52
N ARG A 20 -6.10 -23.64 3.54
CA ARG A 20 -5.81 -22.38 2.87
C ARG A 20 -7.03 -21.85 2.14
N ALA A 21 -7.68 -22.67 1.32
CA ALA A 21 -8.90 -22.29 0.62
C ALA A 21 -10.02 -21.80 1.57
N THR A 22 -10.15 -22.41 2.77
CA THR A 22 -11.11 -21.95 3.79
C THR A 22 -10.75 -20.57 4.33
N VAL A 23 -9.48 -20.33 4.66
CA VAL A 23 -9.02 -19.02 5.16
C VAL A 23 -9.16 -17.96 4.07
N ASP A 24 -8.80 -18.27 2.81
CA ASP A 24 -8.92 -17.37 1.68
C ASP A 24 -10.40 -16.99 1.44
N ALA A 25 -11.32 -17.96 1.46
CA ALA A 25 -12.76 -17.72 1.32
C ALA A 25 -13.31 -16.79 2.43
N LEU A 26 -12.84 -16.95 3.67
CA LEU A 26 -13.22 -16.08 4.79
C LEU A 26 -12.68 -14.66 4.61
N CYS A 27 -11.43 -14.50 4.15
CA CYS A 27 -10.85 -13.20 3.85
C CYS A 27 -11.55 -12.51 2.68
N ASP A 28 -11.88 -13.24 1.61
CA ASP A 28 -12.61 -12.71 0.45
C ASP A 28 -14.02 -12.24 0.86
N ALA A 29 -14.72 -13.02 1.69
CA ALA A 29 -16.02 -12.63 2.22
C ALA A 29 -15.94 -11.37 3.09
N ALA A 30 -14.90 -11.25 3.92
CA ALA A 30 -14.66 -10.06 4.74
C ALA A 30 -14.34 -8.84 3.87
N ALA A 31 -13.52 -8.98 2.83
CA ALA A 31 -13.21 -7.91 1.89
C ALA A 31 -14.48 -7.37 1.23
N ARG A 32 -15.33 -8.25 0.69
CA ARG A 32 -16.60 -7.84 0.06
C ARG A 32 -17.54 -7.14 1.03
N LEU A 33 -17.67 -7.63 2.28
CA LEU A 33 -18.48 -6.97 3.30
C LEU A 33 -17.94 -5.58 3.63
N MET A 34 -16.63 -5.43 3.71
CA MET A 34 -16.01 -4.12 3.93
C MET A 34 -16.31 -3.17 2.77
N GLU A 35 -16.13 -3.61 1.53
CA GLU A 35 -16.33 -2.79 0.33
C GLU A 35 -17.78 -2.36 0.14
N GLU A 36 -18.73 -3.24 0.42
CA GLU A 36 -20.16 -2.99 0.22
C GLU A 36 -20.82 -2.21 1.35
N GLU A 37 -20.43 -2.47 2.61
CA GLU A 37 -21.14 -2.01 3.79
C GLU A 37 -20.25 -1.39 4.88
N GLY A 38 -18.95 -1.32 4.67
CA GLY A 38 -17.98 -0.77 5.62
C GLY A 38 -17.54 -1.74 6.71
N TYR A 39 -16.54 -1.31 7.49
CA TYR A 39 -15.94 -2.13 8.56
C TYR A 39 -16.93 -2.48 9.67
N ALA A 40 -17.88 -1.61 9.98
CA ALA A 40 -18.87 -1.84 11.04
C ALA A 40 -19.75 -3.07 10.76
N ALA A 41 -20.06 -3.32 9.48
CA ALA A 41 -20.89 -4.43 9.04
C ALA A 41 -20.19 -5.80 9.11
N VAL A 42 -18.87 -5.85 9.22
CA VAL A 42 -18.12 -7.10 9.34
C VAL A 42 -18.36 -7.72 10.72
N THR A 43 -18.96 -8.91 10.74
CA THR A 43 -19.12 -9.76 11.92
C THR A 43 -18.68 -11.19 11.57
N THR A 44 -18.24 -11.98 12.55
CA THR A 44 -17.83 -13.36 12.32
C THR A 44 -18.93 -14.20 11.69
N ASN A 45 -20.19 -14.02 12.10
CA ASN A 45 -21.33 -14.75 11.56
C ASN A 45 -21.58 -14.39 10.09
N ARG A 46 -21.61 -13.11 9.75
CA ARG A 46 -21.80 -12.65 8.35
C ARG A 46 -20.67 -13.09 7.44
N VAL A 47 -19.43 -13.05 7.92
CA VAL A 47 -18.27 -13.54 7.17
C VAL A 47 -18.41 -15.05 6.92
N ALA A 48 -18.72 -15.84 7.94
CA ALA A 48 -18.89 -17.29 7.81
C ALA A 48 -20.02 -17.65 6.83
N GLU A 49 -21.19 -16.99 6.96
CA GLU A 49 -22.33 -17.15 6.08
C GLU A 49 -21.96 -16.82 4.62
N ARG A 50 -21.36 -15.67 4.37
CA ARG A 50 -20.98 -15.24 3.03
C ARG A 50 -19.89 -16.10 2.38
N ALA A 51 -18.99 -16.65 3.20
CA ALA A 51 -17.96 -17.59 2.75
C ALA A 51 -18.48 -19.01 2.53
N GLY A 52 -19.69 -19.34 2.95
CA GLY A 52 -20.22 -20.72 2.95
C GLY A 52 -19.47 -21.63 3.90
N VAL A 53 -18.91 -21.08 4.99
CA VAL A 53 -18.10 -21.79 5.98
C VAL A 53 -18.85 -21.83 7.31
N GLY A 54 -18.83 -22.98 8.01
CA GLY A 54 -19.42 -23.07 9.34
C GLY A 54 -18.71 -22.15 10.35
N VAL A 55 -19.49 -21.47 11.21
CA VAL A 55 -18.97 -20.55 12.24
C VAL A 55 -17.92 -21.21 13.14
N GLY A 56 -18.09 -22.50 13.48
CA GLY A 56 -17.10 -23.28 14.23
C GLY A 56 -15.75 -23.35 13.51
N SER A 57 -15.76 -23.61 12.19
CA SER A 57 -14.54 -23.65 11.37
C SER A 57 -13.87 -22.27 11.27
N LEU A 58 -14.64 -21.16 11.25
CA LEU A 58 -14.08 -19.83 11.31
C LEU A 58 -13.27 -19.63 12.61
N TYR A 59 -13.85 -20.02 13.76
CA TYR A 59 -13.20 -19.85 15.06
C TYR A 59 -11.98 -20.76 15.29
N GLU A 60 -11.77 -21.77 14.44
CA GLU A 60 -10.51 -22.52 14.43
C GLU A 60 -9.32 -21.68 13.97
N TYR A 61 -9.54 -20.72 13.06
CA TYR A 61 -8.50 -19.87 12.46
C TYR A 61 -8.47 -18.46 13.06
N PHE A 62 -9.63 -17.88 13.32
CA PHE A 62 -9.76 -16.48 13.71
C PHE A 62 -10.41 -16.32 15.08
N PRO A 63 -9.72 -15.69 16.07
CA PRO A 63 -10.28 -15.48 17.39
C PRO A 63 -11.42 -14.46 17.43
N ASN A 64 -11.43 -13.49 16.50
CA ASN A 64 -12.36 -12.36 16.48
C ASN A 64 -12.44 -11.75 15.08
N LYS A 65 -13.33 -10.76 14.89
CA LYS A 65 -13.49 -10.06 13.61
C LYS A 65 -12.24 -9.25 13.22
N GLN A 66 -11.53 -8.73 14.22
CA GLN A 66 -10.34 -7.90 13.97
C GLN A 66 -9.23 -8.73 13.34
N SER A 67 -9.03 -9.96 13.77
CA SER A 67 -8.05 -10.87 13.17
C SER A 67 -8.41 -11.27 11.73
N ILE A 68 -9.71 -11.40 11.41
CA ILE A 68 -10.15 -11.63 10.02
C ILE A 68 -9.81 -10.42 9.15
N VAL A 69 -10.22 -9.23 9.60
CA VAL A 69 -9.96 -7.98 8.87
C VAL A 69 -8.46 -7.73 8.73
N ALA A 70 -7.67 -7.97 9.77
CA ALA A 70 -6.21 -7.85 9.71
C ALA A 70 -5.61 -8.80 8.67
N ALA A 71 -6.03 -10.07 8.62
CA ALA A 71 -5.57 -11.04 7.64
C ALA A 71 -5.97 -10.64 6.20
N THR A 72 -7.21 -10.15 6.02
CA THR A 72 -7.73 -9.66 4.73
C THR A 72 -6.87 -8.49 4.23
N LEU A 73 -6.64 -7.49 5.08
CA LEU A 73 -5.83 -6.32 4.73
C LEU A 73 -4.35 -6.68 4.51
N ALA A 74 -3.80 -7.58 5.34
CA ALA A 74 -2.44 -8.07 5.17
C ALA A 74 -2.23 -8.76 3.82
N ALA A 75 -3.21 -9.55 3.35
CA ALA A 75 -3.15 -10.19 2.03
C ALA A 75 -3.13 -9.14 0.91
N ALA A 76 -4.04 -8.17 0.94
CA ALA A 76 -4.10 -7.09 -0.05
C ALA A 76 -2.81 -6.24 -0.06
N LEU A 77 -2.29 -5.90 1.11
CA LEU A 77 -1.06 -5.12 1.24
C LEU A 77 0.17 -5.88 0.75
N ARG A 78 0.27 -7.20 0.99
CA ARG A 78 1.36 -8.04 0.44
C ARG A 78 1.40 -8.02 -1.08
N GLU A 79 0.25 -8.07 -1.73
CA GLU A 79 0.19 -8.01 -3.20
C GLU A 79 0.65 -6.64 -3.72
N ILE A 80 0.23 -5.54 -3.06
CA ILE A 80 0.69 -4.20 -3.41
C ILE A 80 2.21 -4.08 -3.21
N VAL A 81 2.76 -4.55 -2.08
CA VAL A 81 4.21 -4.54 -1.81
C VAL A 81 4.99 -5.35 -2.86
N ALA A 82 4.48 -6.51 -3.26
CA ALA A 82 5.09 -7.32 -4.30
C ALA A 82 5.11 -6.59 -5.65
N GLU A 83 4.02 -5.90 -6.00
CA GLU A 83 3.93 -5.11 -7.23
C GLU A 83 4.88 -3.92 -7.23
N VAL A 84 4.93 -3.17 -6.11
CA VAL A 84 5.90 -2.08 -5.90
C VAL A 84 7.34 -2.58 -6.10
N GLY A 85 7.67 -3.75 -5.55
CA GLY A 85 9.01 -4.32 -5.68
C GLY A 85 9.35 -4.74 -7.13
N ARG A 86 8.41 -5.33 -7.85
CA ARG A 86 8.59 -5.72 -9.26
C ARG A 86 8.76 -4.51 -10.16
N SER A 87 7.83 -3.57 -10.10
CA SER A 87 7.83 -2.36 -10.94
C SER A 87 9.06 -1.50 -10.71
N LEU A 88 9.58 -1.48 -9.49
CA LEU A 88 10.86 -0.82 -9.21
C LEU A 88 12.02 -1.52 -9.92
N HIS A 89 12.09 -2.85 -9.84
CA HIS A 89 13.16 -3.61 -10.51
C HIS A 89 13.15 -3.32 -12.02
N GLU A 90 11.97 -3.28 -12.62
CA GLU A 90 11.77 -2.95 -14.03
C GLU A 90 12.20 -1.50 -14.34
N ALA A 91 11.80 -0.54 -13.50
CA ALA A 91 12.19 0.86 -13.65
C ALA A 91 13.72 1.06 -13.58
N LEU A 92 14.39 0.36 -12.65
CA LEU A 92 15.85 0.42 -12.49
C LEU A 92 16.61 -0.32 -13.61
N ALA A 93 15.94 -1.12 -14.42
CA ALA A 93 16.53 -1.74 -15.62
C ALA A 93 16.58 -0.76 -16.82
N LEU A 94 16.06 0.46 -16.68
CA LEU A 94 16.07 1.52 -17.70
C LEU A 94 16.96 2.72 -17.29
N PRO A 95 18.26 2.54 -17.06
CA PRO A 95 19.12 3.57 -16.48
C PRO A 95 19.27 4.82 -17.37
N ASP A 96 19.20 4.66 -18.69
CA ASP A 96 19.34 5.76 -19.65
C ASP A 96 18.00 6.48 -19.93
N GLN A 97 16.90 6.02 -19.33
CA GLN A 97 15.55 6.58 -19.51
C GLN A 97 14.86 6.82 -18.17
N PRO A 98 15.37 7.71 -17.32
CA PRO A 98 14.84 7.89 -15.96
C PRO A 98 13.38 8.31 -15.95
N ARG A 99 12.94 9.10 -16.93
CA ARG A 99 11.53 9.48 -17.10
C ARG A 99 10.63 8.25 -17.31
N ALA A 100 11.01 7.38 -18.23
CA ALA A 100 10.24 6.17 -18.53
C ALA A 100 10.16 5.23 -17.32
N GLY A 101 11.26 5.07 -16.59
CA GLY A 101 11.30 4.27 -15.36
C GLY A 101 10.39 4.83 -14.26
N ILE A 102 10.46 6.13 -14.00
CA ILE A 102 9.61 6.79 -12.99
C ILE A 102 8.13 6.74 -13.40
N ASP A 103 7.80 7.03 -14.66
CA ASP A 103 6.44 6.94 -15.17
C ASP A 103 5.87 5.53 -15.02
N HIS A 104 6.60 4.51 -15.46
CA HIS A 104 6.21 3.11 -15.31
C HIS A 104 5.94 2.75 -13.84
N TRP A 105 6.87 3.09 -12.95
CA TRP A 105 6.76 2.80 -11.53
C TRP A 105 5.53 3.46 -10.87
N ILE A 106 5.33 4.76 -11.10
CA ILE A 106 4.18 5.51 -10.57
C ILE A 106 2.86 4.93 -11.09
N ARG A 107 2.74 4.68 -12.39
CA ARG A 107 1.51 4.13 -13.00
C ARG A 107 1.18 2.75 -12.47
N THR A 108 2.17 1.89 -12.32
CA THR A 108 1.98 0.53 -11.79
C THR A 108 1.48 0.55 -10.35
N ILE A 109 2.05 1.40 -9.49
CA ILE A 109 1.59 1.51 -8.10
C ILE A 109 0.16 2.08 -8.03
N ILE A 110 -0.13 3.14 -8.78
CA ILE A 110 -1.49 3.71 -8.82
C ILE A 110 -2.48 2.64 -9.28
N ALA A 111 -2.18 1.87 -10.31
CA ALA A 111 -3.04 0.79 -10.80
C ALA A 111 -3.26 -0.31 -9.73
N ALA A 112 -2.21 -0.69 -8.99
CA ALA A 112 -2.32 -1.65 -7.90
C ALA A 112 -3.22 -1.16 -6.76
N LEU A 113 -3.15 0.14 -6.43
CA LEU A 113 -4.02 0.77 -5.44
C LEU A 113 -5.47 0.88 -5.95
N GLU A 114 -5.66 1.28 -7.21
CA GLU A 114 -6.98 1.39 -7.86
C GLU A 114 -7.70 0.03 -7.90
N ALA A 115 -6.99 -1.06 -8.17
CA ALA A 115 -7.54 -2.41 -8.19
C ALA A 115 -8.17 -2.85 -6.87
N ARG A 116 -7.83 -2.18 -5.76
CA ARG A 116 -8.33 -2.47 -4.40
C ARG A 116 -8.90 -1.24 -3.72
N ALA A 117 -9.31 -0.24 -4.50
CA ALA A 117 -9.69 1.07 -3.98
C ALA A 117 -10.86 1.01 -2.99
N GLY A 118 -11.85 0.13 -3.21
CA GLY A 118 -12.97 -0.06 -2.28
C GLY A 118 -12.48 -0.47 -0.89
N LEU A 119 -11.73 -1.57 -0.83
CA LEU A 119 -11.17 -2.08 0.42
C LEU A 119 -10.24 -1.09 1.12
N LEU A 120 -9.35 -0.43 0.36
CA LEU A 120 -8.37 0.50 0.91
C LEU A 120 -9.03 1.78 1.46
N ARG A 121 -10.07 2.32 0.82
CA ARG A 121 -10.82 3.46 1.36
C ARG A 121 -11.42 3.16 2.72
N VAL A 122 -12.10 2.01 2.85
CA VAL A 122 -12.67 1.57 4.13
C VAL A 122 -11.56 1.32 5.16
N ALA A 123 -10.47 0.68 4.77
CA ALA A 123 -9.35 0.41 5.67
C ALA A 123 -8.76 1.70 6.25
N LEU A 124 -8.53 2.72 5.42
CA LEU A 124 -7.92 3.99 5.81
C LEU A 124 -8.86 4.85 6.68
N SER A 125 -10.18 4.79 6.44
CA SER A 125 -11.15 5.66 7.14
C SER A 125 -11.77 5.00 8.38
N GLU A 126 -11.92 3.68 8.42
CA GLU A 126 -12.75 3.00 9.41
C GLU A 126 -12.01 1.97 10.27
N VAL A 127 -10.82 1.46 9.86
CA VAL A 127 -10.11 0.42 10.59
C VAL A 127 -9.10 1.03 11.58
N PRO A 128 -9.41 1.03 12.90
CA PRO A 128 -8.61 1.79 13.88
C PRO A 128 -7.24 1.17 14.18
N PHE A 129 -7.02 -0.09 13.79
CA PHE A 129 -5.77 -0.83 14.00
C PHE A 129 -4.98 -1.06 12.71
N LEU A 130 -5.30 -0.35 11.62
CA LEU A 130 -4.60 -0.50 10.34
C LEU A 130 -3.09 -0.34 10.50
N GLY A 131 -2.64 0.66 11.27
CA GLY A 131 -1.23 0.90 11.56
C GLY A 131 -0.56 -0.17 12.44
N GLU A 132 -1.32 -1.10 13.03
CA GLU A 132 -0.78 -2.21 13.82
C GLU A 132 -0.49 -3.44 12.94
N ILE A 133 -1.04 -3.48 11.71
CA ILE A 133 -0.82 -4.57 10.75
C ILE A 133 0.63 -4.49 10.23
N PRO A 134 1.44 -5.59 10.36
CA PRO A 134 2.85 -5.56 9.96
C PRO A 134 3.07 -5.15 8.51
N GLU A 135 2.21 -5.61 7.59
CA GLU A 135 2.29 -5.28 6.16
C GLU A 135 2.05 -3.80 5.88
N ALA A 136 1.18 -3.14 6.65
CA ALA A 136 0.95 -1.70 6.53
C ALA A 136 2.20 -0.89 6.94
N ARG A 137 2.89 -1.33 8.00
CA ARG A 137 4.19 -0.74 8.40
C ARG A 137 5.28 -1.05 7.38
N GLY A 138 5.32 -2.29 6.90
CA GLY A 138 6.30 -2.76 5.92
C GLY A 138 6.25 -2.01 4.60
N LEU A 139 5.08 -1.52 4.19
CA LEU A 139 4.92 -0.74 2.97
C LEU A 139 5.72 0.57 3.02
N SER A 140 5.60 1.34 4.10
CA SER A 140 6.38 2.57 4.30
C SER A 140 7.88 2.29 4.32
N GLN A 141 8.32 1.26 5.05
CA GLN A 141 9.73 0.87 5.11
C GLN A 141 10.27 0.40 3.75
N SER A 142 9.45 -0.31 2.97
CA SER A 142 9.83 -0.74 1.62
C SER A 142 10.05 0.45 0.70
N LEU A 143 9.19 1.45 0.75
CA LEU A 143 9.33 2.69 -0.03
C LEU A 143 10.61 3.46 0.33
N GLU A 144 10.95 3.57 1.62
CA GLU A 144 12.20 4.18 2.06
C GLU A 144 13.43 3.43 1.54
N GLN A 145 13.43 2.10 1.61
CA GLN A 145 14.51 1.28 1.07
C GLN A 145 14.66 1.43 -0.45
N ILE A 146 13.55 1.62 -1.15
CA ILE A 146 13.50 1.85 -2.59
C ILE A 146 14.24 3.14 -2.96
N VAL A 147 13.92 4.23 -2.29
CA VAL A 147 14.58 5.51 -2.52
C VAL A 147 16.07 5.44 -2.19
N ARG A 148 16.44 4.76 -1.11
CA ARG A 148 17.85 4.52 -0.76
C ARG A 148 18.59 3.76 -1.86
N LYS A 149 18.05 2.65 -2.36
CA LYS A 149 18.67 1.84 -3.43
C LYS A 149 18.76 2.60 -4.76
N GLY A 150 17.71 3.36 -5.11
CA GLY A 150 17.72 4.22 -6.28
C GLY A 150 18.80 5.29 -6.21
N ARG A 151 18.98 5.91 -5.04
CA ARG A 151 20.03 6.87 -4.75
C ARG A 151 21.43 6.27 -4.93
N ASP A 152 21.69 5.10 -4.34
CA ASP A 152 23.02 4.48 -4.37
C ASP A 152 23.46 4.15 -5.81
N LYS A 153 22.52 3.86 -6.71
CA LYS A 153 22.77 3.64 -8.14
C LYS A 153 22.90 4.95 -8.94
N SER A 154 22.31 6.04 -8.47
CA SER A 154 22.23 7.33 -9.18
C SER A 154 22.94 8.46 -8.43
N ALA A 155 23.81 8.17 -7.48
CA ALA A 155 24.45 9.13 -6.57
C ALA A 155 25.18 10.31 -7.28
N ALA A 156 25.59 10.13 -8.54
CA ALA A 156 26.21 11.17 -9.34
C ALA A 156 25.22 12.23 -9.87
N VAL A 157 23.90 11.95 -9.85
CA VAL A 157 22.86 12.77 -10.52
C VAL A 157 21.89 13.39 -9.52
N VAL A 158 21.63 12.74 -8.37
CA VAL A 158 20.64 13.18 -7.38
C VAL A 158 21.28 14.18 -6.41
N ARG A 159 20.95 15.47 -6.54
CA ARG A 159 21.42 16.57 -5.67
C ARG A 159 20.33 16.97 -4.69
N LEU A 160 20.18 16.25 -3.58
CA LEU A 160 19.31 16.64 -2.47
C LEU A 160 20.10 17.44 -1.42
N TYR A 161 19.48 18.44 -0.82
CA TYR A 161 20.12 19.33 0.19
C TYR A 161 20.58 18.57 1.43
N ASP A 162 19.67 17.83 2.07
CA ASP A 162 19.90 16.83 3.11
C ASP A 162 19.41 15.51 2.55
N THR A 163 20.34 14.61 2.27
CA THR A 163 20.02 13.41 1.48
C THR A 163 19.03 12.48 2.18
N GLU A 164 19.10 12.40 3.52
CA GLU A 164 18.22 11.52 4.29
C GLU A 164 16.84 12.15 4.49
N ALA A 165 16.79 13.38 5.01
CA ALA A 165 15.54 14.09 5.25
C ALA A 165 14.78 14.38 3.95
N SER A 166 15.49 14.80 2.89
CA SER A 166 14.86 15.05 1.60
C SER A 166 14.34 13.76 0.95
N ALA A 167 15.04 12.65 1.06
CA ALA A 167 14.58 11.36 0.56
C ALA A 167 13.32 10.90 1.29
N TRP A 168 13.30 11.03 2.62
CA TRP A 168 12.13 10.69 3.44
C TRP A 168 10.91 11.55 3.06
N LEU A 169 11.08 12.87 2.97
CA LEU A 169 10.02 13.79 2.58
C LEU A 169 9.49 13.49 1.18
N LEU A 170 10.38 13.35 0.19
CA LEU A 170 10.00 13.06 -1.18
C LEU A 170 9.21 11.75 -1.28
N THR A 171 9.70 10.70 -0.62
CA THR A 171 9.00 9.41 -0.59
C THR A 171 7.61 9.53 0.02
N SER A 172 7.48 10.23 1.14
CA SER A 172 6.21 10.42 1.84
C SER A 172 5.22 11.23 0.99
N MET A 173 5.71 12.30 0.33
CA MET A 173 4.89 13.13 -0.57
C MET A 173 4.42 12.35 -1.80
N VAL A 174 5.33 11.65 -2.47
CA VAL A 174 5.00 10.85 -3.67
C VAL A 174 4.04 9.71 -3.34
N TRP A 175 4.26 9.01 -2.22
CA TRP A 175 3.36 7.97 -1.75
C TRP A 175 1.96 8.50 -1.47
N THR A 176 1.86 9.62 -0.71
CA THR A 176 0.57 10.25 -0.41
C THR A 176 -0.12 10.73 -1.70
N ALA A 177 0.63 11.32 -2.64
CA ALA A 177 0.08 11.74 -3.93
C ALA A 177 -0.49 10.55 -4.73
N MET A 178 0.25 9.42 -4.81
CA MET A 178 -0.24 8.22 -5.47
C MET A 178 -1.52 7.67 -4.81
N GLN A 179 -1.58 7.65 -3.48
CA GLN A 179 -2.80 7.27 -2.75
C GLN A 179 -3.97 8.21 -3.07
N GLN A 180 -3.75 9.53 -3.07
CA GLN A 180 -4.80 10.50 -3.38
C GLN A 180 -5.30 10.34 -4.83
N ILE A 181 -4.40 10.13 -5.78
CA ILE A 181 -4.76 9.87 -7.18
C ILE A 181 -5.61 8.60 -7.31
N ALA A 182 -5.20 7.51 -6.65
CA ALA A 182 -5.87 6.22 -6.75
C ALA A 182 -7.22 6.18 -6.02
N LEU A 183 -7.32 6.80 -4.83
CA LEU A 183 -8.44 6.59 -3.91
C LEU A 183 -9.39 7.78 -3.80
N HIS A 184 -8.91 9.01 -4.02
CA HIS A 184 -9.64 10.24 -3.71
C HIS A 184 -9.49 11.33 -4.78
N ARG A 185 -9.26 10.93 -6.02
CA ARG A 185 -9.07 11.87 -7.14
C ARG A 185 -10.27 12.81 -7.28
N PRO A 186 -10.02 14.14 -7.43
CA PRO A 186 -11.08 15.10 -7.76
C PRO A 186 -11.67 14.83 -9.15
N ASP A 187 -12.99 14.93 -9.31
CA ASP A 187 -13.68 14.61 -10.57
C ASP A 187 -13.24 15.49 -11.76
N HIS A 188 -12.86 16.75 -11.48
CA HIS A 188 -12.43 17.70 -12.51
C HIS A 188 -10.98 17.48 -13.02
N LEU A 189 -10.21 16.56 -12.39
CA LEU A 189 -8.86 16.22 -12.79
C LEU A 189 -8.80 14.79 -13.31
N SER A 190 -8.35 14.60 -14.54
CA SER A 190 -8.17 13.27 -15.09
C SER A 190 -6.97 12.57 -14.44
N ARG A 191 -7.04 11.24 -14.37
CA ARG A 191 -5.95 10.38 -13.90
C ARG A 191 -4.63 10.70 -14.62
N GLU A 192 -4.69 10.81 -15.95
CA GLU A 192 -3.51 11.05 -16.77
C GLU A 192 -2.84 12.40 -16.46
N ARG A 193 -3.62 13.47 -16.29
CA ARG A 193 -3.07 14.77 -15.91
C ARG A 193 -2.37 14.75 -14.55
N LEU A 194 -2.94 14.03 -13.58
CA LEU A 194 -2.35 13.94 -12.25
C LEU A 194 -1.09 13.08 -12.23
N VAL A 195 -1.10 11.95 -12.96
CA VAL A 195 0.08 11.09 -13.11
C VAL A 195 1.22 11.84 -13.78
N GLU A 196 0.94 12.51 -14.89
CA GLU A 196 1.95 13.30 -15.63
C GLU A 196 2.54 14.42 -14.75
N ALA A 197 1.69 15.16 -14.02
CA ALA A 197 2.14 16.18 -13.09
C ALA A 197 3.02 15.60 -11.97
N LEU A 198 2.68 14.42 -11.45
CA LEU A 198 3.47 13.76 -10.42
C LEU A 198 4.83 13.31 -10.95
N VAL A 199 4.87 12.70 -12.15
CA VAL A 199 6.11 12.30 -12.83
C VAL A 199 7.03 13.50 -13.03
N GLU A 200 6.51 14.62 -13.57
CA GLU A 200 7.26 15.85 -13.74
C GLU A 200 7.80 16.41 -12.41
N THR A 201 6.97 16.39 -11.38
CA THR A 201 7.38 16.86 -10.04
C THR A 201 8.54 16.03 -9.50
N VAL A 202 8.45 14.70 -9.60
CA VAL A 202 9.51 13.78 -9.14
C VAL A 202 10.80 13.99 -9.93
N LEU A 203 10.71 14.12 -11.25
CA LEU A 203 11.88 14.36 -12.12
C LEU A 203 12.59 15.66 -11.75
N ARG A 204 11.86 16.75 -11.56
CA ARG A 204 12.44 18.04 -11.15
C ARG A 204 13.14 17.96 -9.80
N GLN A 205 12.55 17.26 -8.83
CA GLN A 205 13.17 17.07 -7.51
C GLN A 205 14.45 16.22 -7.58
N LEU A 206 14.49 15.24 -8.45
CA LEU A 206 15.64 14.32 -8.55
C LEU A 206 16.75 14.84 -9.47
N TYR A 207 16.42 15.56 -10.56
CA TYR A 207 17.38 15.87 -11.63
C TYR A 207 17.57 17.37 -11.90
N GLU A 208 16.63 18.24 -11.53
CA GLU A 208 16.64 19.67 -11.88
C GLU A 208 16.91 20.60 -10.67
N ALA A 209 17.87 20.33 -9.81
CA ALA A 209 18.22 21.23 -8.71
C ALA A 209 19.40 22.20 -9.03
N PRO A 210 19.43 23.00 -10.13
CA PRO A 210 20.46 24.01 -10.37
C PRO A 210 20.08 25.44 -9.91
N GLY A 211 18.81 25.70 -9.52
CA GLY A 211 18.32 27.07 -9.27
C GLY A 211 18.49 27.58 -7.83
N LEU A 212 18.50 26.70 -6.83
CA LEU A 212 18.57 27.09 -5.39
C LEU A 212 19.97 27.47 -4.91
N ALA A 213 21.00 27.12 -5.65
CA ALA A 213 22.38 27.54 -5.31
C ALA A 213 22.61 29.05 -5.42
N LYS A 214 21.83 29.77 -6.23
CA LYS A 214 21.96 31.24 -6.43
C LYS A 214 21.18 32.10 -5.44
N MET A 215 20.36 31.52 -4.57
CA MET A 215 19.60 32.25 -3.53
C MET A 215 20.28 32.23 -2.15
N ARG A 216 21.52 31.71 -2.05
CA ARG A 216 22.29 31.61 -0.81
C ARG A 216 23.51 32.54 -0.72
N GLU A 217 23.76 33.37 -1.72
CA GLU A 217 24.67 34.53 -1.70
C GLU A 217 23.88 35.80 -1.38
#